data_99fecacea5f2574afb961262666aa925
#
_entry.id   99fecacea5f2574afb961262666aa925
#
_cell.length_a   1.000
_cell.length_b   1.000
_cell.length_c   1.000
_cell.angle_alpha   90.00
_cell.angle_beta   90.00
_cell.angle_gamma   90.00
#
_symmetry.space_group_name_H-M   'P 1'
#
loop_
_entity.id
_entity.type
_entity.pdbx_description
1 polymer ?
#
loop_
_entity_poly.entity_id
_entity_poly.type
_entity_poly.pdbx_seq_one_letter_code
_entity_poly.pdbx_strand_id
1 'polypeptide(L)'
;MSRPRKLPKIVRKRSKLHGYGVFAAEPITKNTRVIDYAGELIRNSRSGAREARYLADGAIWVFRVNRTWSRDAAVNGNIARFINHACKPNCWFEVVDKTIWIRASRFIRAGEELTYDYRTEGDHTMPCRCRPGCTTKL
;
A
#
# COMPACT_ATOMS: atom_id res chain seq x y z
N MET A 1 -30.99 8.03 -1.13
CA MET A 1 -29.62 7.81 -1.68
C MET A 1 -28.59 8.23 -0.65
N SER A 2 -27.77 7.30 -0.19
CA SER A 2 -26.65 7.65 0.65
C SER A 2 -25.55 8.33 -0.18
N ARG A 3 -25.04 9.45 0.29
CA ARG A 3 -23.86 10.07 -0.32
C ARG A 3 -22.64 9.19 -0.09
N PRO A 4 -21.76 8.99 -1.08
CA PRO A 4 -20.51 8.30 -0.84
C PRO A 4 -19.74 9.02 0.26
N ARG A 5 -19.18 8.25 1.21
CA ARG A 5 -18.33 8.83 2.24
C ARG A 5 -17.12 9.47 1.58
N LYS A 6 -16.86 10.71 1.94
CA LYS A 6 -15.64 11.39 1.53
C LYS A 6 -14.46 10.72 2.22
N LEU A 7 -13.47 10.30 1.44
CA LEU A 7 -12.24 9.76 1.98
C LEU A 7 -11.43 10.85 2.68
N PRO A 8 -10.65 10.51 3.72
CA PRO A 8 -9.83 11.48 4.42
C PRO A 8 -8.76 12.08 3.49
N LYS A 9 -8.32 13.27 3.82
CA LYS A 9 -7.27 13.97 3.08
C LYS A 9 -5.92 13.35 3.38
N ILE A 10 -5.21 12.96 2.33
CA ILE A 10 -3.87 12.40 2.40
C ILE A 10 -2.99 13.07 1.34
N VAL A 11 -1.69 13.05 1.55
CA VAL A 11 -0.75 13.75 0.67
C VAL A 11 0.52 12.93 0.48
N ARG A 12 1.06 12.95 -0.75
CA ARG A 12 2.37 12.35 -1.06
C ARG A 12 3.47 13.34 -0.73
N LYS A 13 4.48 12.88 0.00
CA LYS A 13 5.68 13.66 0.34
C LYS A 13 6.90 12.74 0.33
N ARG A 14 8.09 13.31 0.39
CA ARG A 14 9.30 12.54 0.64
C ARG A 14 9.21 11.85 1.99
N SER A 15 9.57 10.56 2.02
CA SER A 15 9.52 9.74 3.21
C SER A 15 10.90 9.57 3.84
N LYS A 16 10.95 9.47 5.16
CA LYS A 16 12.17 9.05 5.88
C LYS A 16 12.41 7.55 5.78
N LEU A 17 11.38 6.78 5.39
CA LEU A 17 11.48 5.32 5.27
C LEU A 17 12.07 4.92 3.92
N HIS A 18 11.48 5.36 2.83
CA HIS A 18 11.91 5.02 1.49
C HIS A 18 11.22 5.94 0.47
N GLY A 19 12.01 6.64 -0.34
CA GLY A 19 11.54 7.45 -1.45
C GLY A 19 10.41 8.40 -1.06
N TYR A 20 9.29 8.26 -1.72
CA TYR A 20 8.05 8.95 -1.39
C TYR A 20 7.22 8.11 -0.43
N GLY A 21 6.38 8.78 0.35
CA GLY A 21 5.40 8.17 1.20
C GLY A 21 4.08 8.93 1.12
N VAL A 22 3.07 8.42 1.79
CA VAL A 22 1.76 9.05 1.90
C VAL A 22 1.51 9.39 3.36
N PHE A 23 1.08 10.62 3.60
CA PHE A 23 0.92 11.17 4.95
C PHE A 23 -0.52 11.60 5.16
N ALA A 24 -1.01 11.43 6.37
CA ALA A 24 -2.31 11.98 6.76
C ALA A 24 -2.24 13.52 6.74
N ALA A 25 -3.16 14.17 6.02
CA ALA A 25 -3.28 15.62 6.01
C ALA A 25 -4.34 16.12 7.01
N GLU A 26 -5.05 15.20 7.63
CA GLU A 26 -6.03 15.46 8.69
C GLU A 26 -6.09 14.25 9.61
N PRO A 27 -6.65 14.36 10.83
CA PRO A 27 -6.79 13.19 11.69
C PRO A 27 -7.69 12.12 11.07
N ILE A 28 -7.31 10.86 11.24
CA ILE A 28 -8.05 9.71 10.71
C ILE A 28 -8.40 8.79 11.86
N THR A 29 -9.68 8.51 12.06
CA THR A 29 -10.13 7.62 13.12
C THR A 29 -9.92 6.16 12.77
N LYS A 30 -9.80 5.33 13.81
CA LYS A 30 -9.64 3.88 13.68
C LYS A 30 -10.73 3.27 12.76
N ASN A 31 -10.35 2.34 11.92
CA ASN A 31 -11.20 1.60 10.97
C ASN A 31 -11.76 2.43 9.81
N THR A 32 -11.35 3.66 9.68
CA THR A 32 -11.73 4.48 8.52
C THR A 32 -11.04 3.94 7.26
N ARG A 33 -11.80 3.82 6.18
CA ARG A 33 -11.24 3.57 4.85
C ARG A 33 -10.48 4.81 4.40
N VAL A 34 -9.19 4.64 4.12
CA VAL A 34 -8.31 5.75 3.76
C VAL A 34 -8.28 5.96 2.25
N ILE A 35 -8.03 4.89 1.52
CA ILE A 35 -7.94 4.90 0.06
C ILE A 35 -7.96 3.45 -0.44
N ASP A 36 -8.36 3.23 -1.67
CA ASP A 36 -8.19 1.94 -2.32
C ASP A 36 -6.84 1.86 -3.03
N TYR A 37 -6.25 0.67 -3.03
CA TYR A 37 -5.03 0.39 -3.80
C TYR A 37 -5.45 0.17 -5.25
N ALA A 38 -5.48 1.24 -6.03
CA ALA A 38 -5.92 1.20 -7.41
C ALA A 38 -4.83 0.70 -8.35
N GLY A 39 -5.23 0.12 -9.45
CA GLY A 39 -4.34 -0.35 -10.49
C GLY A 39 -5.05 -1.26 -11.46
N GLU A 40 -4.38 -1.54 -12.59
CA GLU A 40 -4.91 -2.46 -13.58
C GLU A 40 -5.17 -3.83 -12.96
N LEU A 41 -6.36 -4.38 -13.17
CA LEU A 41 -6.69 -5.71 -12.71
C LEU A 41 -6.11 -6.72 -13.71
N ILE A 42 -5.17 -7.53 -13.25
CA ILE A 42 -4.48 -8.52 -14.09
C ILE A 42 -4.60 -9.90 -13.49
N ARG A 43 -4.55 -10.94 -14.32
CA ARG A 43 -4.53 -12.32 -13.86
C ARG A 43 -3.18 -12.63 -13.18
N ASN A 44 -3.22 -13.43 -12.11
CA ASN A 44 -2.01 -13.83 -11.40
C ASN A 44 -1.01 -14.56 -12.31
N SER A 45 -1.50 -15.26 -13.32
CA SER A 45 -0.63 -15.90 -14.33
C SER A 45 0.24 -14.92 -15.11
N ARG A 46 -0.13 -13.63 -15.13
CA ARG A 46 0.61 -12.57 -15.83
C ARG A 46 1.35 -11.64 -14.86
N SER A 47 1.11 -11.77 -13.56
CA SER A 47 1.68 -10.83 -12.59
C SER A 47 3.17 -11.04 -12.35
N GLY A 48 3.64 -12.29 -12.40
CA GLY A 48 5.03 -12.61 -12.05
C GLY A 48 6.08 -11.91 -12.91
N ALA A 49 5.88 -11.84 -14.24
CA ALA A 49 6.81 -11.15 -15.13
C ALA A 49 6.85 -9.63 -14.85
N ARG A 50 5.69 -9.02 -14.55
CA ARG A 50 5.62 -7.61 -14.19
C ARG A 50 6.29 -7.34 -12.85
N GLU A 51 6.01 -8.17 -11.84
CA GLU A 51 6.65 -8.08 -10.52
C GLU A 51 8.17 -8.15 -10.62
N ALA A 52 8.68 -9.12 -11.37
CA ALA A 52 10.13 -9.29 -11.54
C ALA A 52 10.78 -8.05 -12.15
N ARG A 53 10.14 -7.45 -13.15
CA ARG A 53 10.62 -6.21 -13.76
C ARG A 53 10.61 -5.04 -12.80
N TYR A 54 9.53 -4.89 -12.01
CA TYR A 54 9.44 -3.80 -11.03
C TYR A 54 10.43 -3.99 -9.89
N LEU A 55 10.60 -5.22 -9.40
CA LEU A 55 11.56 -5.53 -8.34
C LEU A 55 13.00 -5.22 -8.78
N ALA A 56 13.33 -5.47 -10.06
CA ALA A 56 14.64 -5.11 -10.59
C ALA A 56 14.91 -3.60 -10.51
N ASP A 57 13.84 -2.79 -10.58
CA ASP A 57 13.89 -1.34 -10.42
C ASP A 57 13.71 -0.89 -8.97
N GLY A 58 13.65 -1.81 -8.02
CA GLY A 58 13.48 -1.51 -6.59
C GLY A 58 12.07 -1.13 -6.18
N ALA A 59 11.04 -1.56 -6.92
CA ALA A 59 9.66 -1.20 -6.67
C ALA A 59 8.76 -2.42 -6.48
N ILE A 60 7.75 -2.26 -5.63
CA ILE A 60 6.68 -3.24 -5.42
C ILE A 60 5.37 -2.55 -5.81
N TRP A 61 4.85 -2.89 -6.99
CA TRP A 61 3.63 -2.27 -7.51
C TRP A 61 2.44 -3.23 -7.60
N VAL A 62 2.70 -4.55 -7.62
CA VAL A 62 1.65 -5.54 -7.80
C VAL A 62 1.15 -6.05 -6.46
N PHE A 63 -0.16 -5.97 -6.26
CA PHE A 63 -0.82 -6.40 -5.03
C PHE A 63 -1.83 -7.50 -5.36
N ARG A 64 -1.63 -8.68 -4.78
CA ARG A 64 -2.51 -9.83 -5.00
C ARG A 64 -3.87 -9.59 -4.34
N VAL A 65 -4.94 -9.71 -5.13
CA VAL A 65 -6.31 -9.54 -4.66
C VAL A 65 -6.89 -10.85 -4.15
N ASN A 66 -6.75 -11.91 -4.96
CA ASN A 66 -7.25 -13.25 -4.66
C ASN A 66 -6.47 -14.30 -5.46
N ARG A 67 -7.01 -15.52 -5.53
CA ARG A 67 -6.34 -16.63 -6.24
C ARG A 67 -6.19 -16.40 -7.76
N THR A 68 -7.00 -15.52 -8.34
CA THR A 68 -7.06 -15.30 -9.79
C THR A 68 -6.47 -13.97 -10.19
N TRP A 69 -6.66 -12.92 -9.38
CA TRP A 69 -6.43 -11.53 -9.76
C TRP A 69 -5.42 -10.81 -8.89
N SER A 70 -4.72 -9.87 -9.51
CA SER A 70 -3.86 -8.88 -8.84
C SER A 70 -4.12 -7.50 -9.39
N ARG A 71 -3.77 -6.47 -8.63
CA ARG A 71 -3.75 -5.07 -9.06
C ARG A 71 -2.32 -4.65 -9.34
N ASP A 72 -2.10 -4.08 -10.52
CA ASP A 72 -0.81 -3.49 -10.90
C ASP A 72 -0.91 -1.97 -10.80
N ALA A 73 -0.39 -1.40 -9.73
CA ALA A 73 -0.50 0.03 -9.46
C ALA A 73 0.42 0.89 -10.35
N ALA A 74 1.32 0.28 -11.11
CA ALA A 74 2.09 1.01 -12.12
C ALA A 74 1.23 1.45 -13.29
N VAL A 75 0.07 0.81 -13.49
CA VAL A 75 -0.88 1.12 -14.57
C VAL A 75 -2.21 1.54 -13.96
N ASN A 76 -2.61 2.79 -14.21
CA ASN A 76 -3.86 3.36 -13.69
C ASN A 76 -3.96 3.31 -12.16
N GLY A 77 -2.83 3.39 -11.47
CA GLY A 77 -2.80 3.47 -10.01
C GLY A 77 -3.12 4.87 -9.49
N ASN A 78 -3.16 4.97 -8.17
CA ASN A 78 -3.33 6.25 -7.46
C ASN A 78 -2.18 6.42 -6.45
N ILE A 79 -2.28 7.41 -5.55
CA ILE A 79 -1.20 7.66 -4.59
C ILE A 79 -1.02 6.53 -3.58
N ALA A 80 -1.98 5.61 -3.43
CA ALA A 80 -1.85 4.46 -2.53
C ALA A 80 -0.59 3.64 -2.84
N ARG A 81 -0.14 3.61 -4.08
CA ARG A 81 1.09 2.89 -4.47
C ARG A 81 2.34 3.39 -3.76
N PHE A 82 2.33 4.62 -3.24
CA PHE A 82 3.45 5.20 -2.51
C PHE A 82 3.37 4.98 -1.00
N ILE A 83 2.34 4.30 -0.49
CA ILE A 83 2.27 3.95 0.93
C ILE A 83 3.35 2.92 1.21
N ASN A 84 4.26 3.24 2.12
CA ASN A 84 5.39 2.38 2.43
C ASN A 84 5.00 1.23 3.37
N HIS A 85 5.81 0.17 3.32
CA HIS A 85 5.73 -0.92 4.27
C HIS A 85 6.31 -0.53 5.63
N ALA A 86 5.69 -1.04 6.70
CA ALA A 86 6.29 -1.08 8.03
C ALA A 86 5.89 -2.37 8.73
N CYS A 87 6.80 -2.91 9.54
CA CYS A 87 6.53 -4.13 10.31
C CYS A 87 5.55 -3.87 11.46
N LYS A 88 5.47 -2.62 11.95
CA LYS A 88 4.49 -2.16 12.94
C LYS A 88 3.68 -1.03 12.32
N PRO A 89 2.77 -1.35 11.41
CA PRO A 89 2.07 -0.33 10.63
C PRO A 89 0.93 0.32 11.39
N ASN A 90 0.48 1.47 10.87
CA ASN A 90 -0.73 2.14 11.36
C ASN A 90 -1.96 1.92 10.47
N CYS A 91 -1.80 1.17 9.40
CA CYS A 91 -2.89 0.77 8.51
C CYS A 91 -2.89 -0.73 8.29
N TRP A 92 -4.01 -1.23 7.81
CA TRP A 92 -4.17 -2.61 7.36
C TRP A 92 -5.00 -2.59 6.08
N PHE A 93 -5.08 -3.72 5.39
CA PHE A 93 -5.87 -3.78 4.17
C PHE A 93 -6.93 -4.87 4.26
N GLU A 94 -8.04 -4.64 3.58
CA GLU A 94 -9.07 -5.65 3.36
C GLU A 94 -9.44 -5.70 1.89
N VAL A 95 -9.77 -6.88 1.42
CA VAL A 95 -10.24 -7.06 0.05
C VAL A 95 -11.75 -7.26 0.09
N VAL A 96 -12.46 -6.37 -0.60
CA VAL A 96 -13.90 -6.46 -0.77
C VAL A 96 -14.18 -6.54 -2.25
N ASP A 97 -14.67 -7.71 -2.69
CA ASP A 97 -14.78 -8.04 -4.10
C ASP A 97 -13.36 -7.96 -4.74
N LYS A 98 -13.10 -7.12 -5.68
CA LYS A 98 -11.76 -6.94 -6.27
C LYS A 98 -11.13 -5.61 -5.88
N THR A 99 -11.65 -4.97 -4.86
CA THR A 99 -11.14 -3.70 -4.35
C THR A 99 -10.32 -3.95 -3.09
N ILE A 100 -9.10 -3.42 -3.07
CA ILE A 100 -8.21 -3.49 -1.91
C ILE A 100 -8.33 -2.17 -1.16
N TRP A 101 -8.94 -2.20 0.03
CA TRP A 101 -9.10 -1.01 0.86
C TRP A 101 -8.00 -0.94 1.91
N ILE A 102 -7.30 0.18 1.95
CA ILE A 102 -6.36 0.51 3.04
C ILE A 102 -7.17 1.22 4.13
N ARG A 103 -7.09 0.70 5.35
CA ARG A 103 -7.85 1.22 6.51
C ARG A 103 -6.92 1.56 7.67
N ALA A 104 -7.31 2.56 8.45
CA ALA A 104 -6.57 2.88 9.66
C ALA A 104 -6.77 1.79 10.72
N SER A 105 -5.66 1.28 11.29
CA SER A 105 -5.70 0.28 12.37
C SER A 105 -5.79 0.91 13.75
N ARG A 106 -5.54 2.22 13.83
CA ARG A 106 -5.65 3.04 15.05
C ARG A 106 -5.94 4.47 14.64
N PHE A 107 -6.14 5.36 15.61
CA PHE A 107 -6.19 6.79 15.34
C PHE A 107 -4.85 7.26 14.76
N ILE A 108 -4.89 8.01 13.67
CA ILE A 108 -3.73 8.56 12.99
C ILE A 108 -3.81 10.08 13.04
N ARG A 109 -2.75 10.71 13.54
CA ARG A 109 -2.68 12.16 13.61
C ARG A 109 -2.31 12.77 12.26
N ALA A 110 -2.76 13.99 12.01
CA ALA A 110 -2.28 14.75 10.86
C ALA A 110 -0.75 14.82 10.88
N GLY A 111 -0.12 14.59 9.74
CA GLY A 111 1.34 14.57 9.60
C GLY A 111 1.99 13.21 9.76
N GLU A 112 1.29 12.20 10.28
CA GLU A 112 1.86 10.85 10.35
C GLU A 112 1.94 10.20 8.96
N GLU A 113 3.01 9.48 8.72
CA GLU A 113 3.14 8.67 7.51
C GLU A 113 2.27 7.42 7.63
N LEU A 114 1.49 7.14 6.58
CA LEU A 114 0.68 5.92 6.48
C LEU A 114 1.57 4.76 6.08
N THR A 115 1.41 3.62 6.76
CA THR A 115 2.15 2.40 6.48
C THR A 115 1.24 1.20 6.63
N TYR A 116 1.53 0.14 5.90
CA TYR A 116 0.88 -1.15 6.11
C TYR A 116 1.88 -2.29 5.86
N ASP A 117 1.57 -3.46 6.37
CA ASP A 117 2.38 -4.65 6.12
C ASP A 117 2.05 -5.18 4.73
N TYR A 118 3.03 -5.18 3.84
CA TYR A 118 2.84 -5.63 2.46
C TYR A 118 2.51 -7.12 2.36
N ARG A 119 2.91 -7.93 3.35
CA ARG A 119 2.73 -9.38 3.33
C ARG A 119 3.21 -9.98 2.01
N THR A 120 4.40 -9.59 1.59
CA THR A 120 4.97 -10.01 0.32
C THR A 120 5.19 -11.52 0.27
N GLU A 121 4.90 -12.11 -0.89
CA GLU A 121 5.22 -13.50 -1.21
C GLU A 121 6.37 -13.49 -2.23
N GLY A 122 7.29 -14.47 -2.15
CA GLY A 122 8.37 -14.62 -3.12
C GLY A 122 9.76 -14.47 -2.51
N ASP A 123 10.67 -13.90 -3.26
CA ASP A 123 12.12 -13.95 -2.95
C ASP A 123 12.54 -13.18 -1.70
N HIS A 124 11.73 -12.26 -1.22
CA HIS A 124 12.05 -11.45 -0.03
C HIS A 124 13.47 -10.86 -0.07
N THR A 125 13.86 -10.31 -1.22
CA THR A 125 15.21 -9.79 -1.42
C THR A 125 15.34 -8.31 -1.11
N MET A 126 14.23 -7.56 -1.17
CA MET A 126 14.23 -6.13 -0.91
C MET A 126 14.27 -5.87 0.60
N PRO A 127 15.27 -5.10 1.11
CA PRO A 127 15.33 -4.83 2.54
C PRO A 127 14.19 -3.92 3.01
N CYS A 128 13.61 -4.24 4.16
CA CYS A 128 12.66 -3.36 4.84
C CYS A 128 13.42 -2.20 5.49
N ARG A 129 12.90 -1.00 5.35
CA ARG A 129 13.52 0.23 5.89
C ARG A 129 12.60 0.94 6.89
N CYS A 130 11.69 0.18 7.53
CA CYS A 130 10.72 0.78 8.44
C CYS A 130 11.35 1.38 9.70
N ARG A 131 12.54 0.92 10.08
CA ARG A 131 13.33 1.44 11.20
C ARG A 131 14.81 1.07 11.00
N PRO A 132 15.73 1.82 11.61
CA PRO A 132 17.14 1.46 11.61
C PRO A 132 17.33 0.05 12.18
N GLY A 133 18.14 -0.77 11.53
CA GLY A 133 18.44 -2.12 11.97
C GLY A 133 17.34 -3.16 11.72
N CYS A 134 16.26 -2.82 11.01
CA CYS A 134 15.26 -3.82 10.62
C CYS A 134 15.88 -4.86 9.68
N THR A 135 15.74 -6.14 10.02
CA THR A 135 16.31 -7.25 9.25
C THR A 135 15.29 -7.92 8.33
N THR A 136 14.03 -7.49 8.37
CA THR A 136 12.97 -8.03 7.53
C THR A 136 13.27 -7.75 6.05
N LYS A 137 13.01 -8.72 5.21
CA LYS A 137 13.10 -8.57 3.74
C LYS A 137 11.71 -8.71 3.12
N LEU A 138 11.42 -7.87 2.16
CA LEU A 138 10.17 -7.87 1.41
C LEU A 138 10.24 -8.74 0.17
#